data_020e16650e03932ead36341399b71aca
#
_entry.id   020e16650e03932ead36341399b71aca
#
_cell.length_a   1.000
_cell.length_b   1.000
_cell.length_c   1.000
_cell.angle_alpha   90.00
_cell.angle_beta   90.00
_cell.angle_gamma   90.00
#
_symmetry.space_group_name_H-M   'P 1'
#
loop_
_entity.id
_entity.type
_entity.pdbx_description
1 polymer ?
#
loop_
_entity_poly.entity_id
_entity_poly.type
_entity_poly.pdbx_seq_one_letter_code
_entity_poly.pdbx_strand_id
1 'polypeptide(L)'
;KMWGNDRVTADNWDGGVQLPDGLKVADRINDLKVDIPFPMAEVTIMDTDKAYDYVINNAGATRPRRDAVDTRVMKSVVTGKAIYAKDADKYLAVSPYVKRRLPVDSYKYGIITDPMQVGGLPEYKGKPRKDSDNDGIPDDWEKKHGLNPNDPSDSAKISDSGYAWIEVYANELAE
;
A
#
# COMPACT_ATOMS: atom_id res chain seq x y z
N LYS A 1 -16.35 -13.14 4.46
CA LYS A 1 -17.64 -13.02 5.17
C LYS A 1 -18.37 -11.81 4.63
N MET A 2 -19.59 -12.01 4.13
CA MET A 2 -20.41 -10.90 3.64
C MET A 2 -21.39 -10.46 4.73
N TRP A 3 -21.29 -9.22 5.17
CA TRP A 3 -22.15 -8.67 6.22
C TRP A 3 -23.61 -8.62 5.79
N GLY A 4 -24.49 -9.13 6.64
CA GLY A 4 -25.93 -9.13 6.39
C GLY A 4 -26.43 -10.16 5.38
N ASN A 5 -25.60 -11.13 4.98
CA ASN A 5 -26.01 -12.21 4.09
C ASN A 5 -25.39 -13.54 4.52
N ASP A 6 -26.10 -14.24 5.41
CA ASP A 6 -25.63 -15.52 5.97
C ASP A 6 -25.58 -16.63 4.91
N ARG A 7 -26.45 -16.60 3.90
CA ARG A 7 -26.44 -17.55 2.79
C ARG A 7 -25.13 -17.48 2.01
N VAL A 8 -24.73 -16.27 1.57
CA VAL A 8 -23.46 -16.04 0.86
C VAL A 8 -22.25 -16.31 1.76
N THR A 9 -22.38 -16.10 3.07
CA THR A 9 -21.33 -16.41 4.01
C THR A 9 -21.12 -17.90 4.20
N ALA A 10 -22.20 -18.70 4.14
CA ALA A 10 -22.15 -20.15 4.22
C ALA A 10 -21.63 -20.78 2.92
N ASP A 11 -22.11 -20.28 1.78
CA ASP A 11 -21.68 -20.72 0.45
C ASP A 11 -21.59 -19.51 -0.50
N ASN A 12 -20.39 -19.13 -0.90
CA ASN A 12 -20.17 -18.01 -1.82
C ASN A 12 -20.79 -18.23 -3.21
N TRP A 13 -21.05 -19.47 -3.60
CA TRP A 13 -21.71 -19.79 -4.86
C TRP A 13 -23.21 -19.54 -4.80
N ASP A 14 -23.81 -19.51 -3.59
CA ASP A 14 -25.23 -19.26 -3.40
C ASP A 14 -25.50 -17.74 -3.28
N GLY A 15 -25.45 -17.04 -4.42
CA GLY A 15 -25.76 -15.63 -4.56
C GLY A 15 -24.55 -14.70 -4.47
N GLY A 16 -23.35 -15.19 -4.15
CA GLY A 16 -22.11 -14.41 -4.18
C GLY A 16 -21.54 -14.29 -5.61
N VAL A 17 -21.72 -15.31 -6.41
CA VAL A 17 -21.43 -15.29 -7.85
C VAL A 17 -22.70 -14.95 -8.60
N GLN A 18 -22.63 -14.00 -9.52
CA GLN A 18 -23.75 -13.53 -10.33
C GLN A 18 -23.42 -13.72 -11.82
N LEU A 19 -24.38 -14.18 -12.58
CA LEU A 19 -24.30 -14.31 -14.03
C LEU A 19 -25.20 -13.28 -14.71
N PRO A 20 -24.94 -12.97 -15.99
CA PRO A 20 -25.83 -12.14 -16.80
C PRO A 20 -27.27 -12.67 -16.83
N ASP A 21 -28.17 -11.79 -17.24
CA ASP A 21 -29.61 -12.00 -17.25
C ASP A 21 -30.07 -13.39 -17.71
N GLY A 22 -30.93 -14.00 -16.90
CA GLY A 22 -31.55 -15.28 -17.20
C GLY A 22 -30.70 -16.52 -16.92
N LEU A 23 -29.44 -16.38 -16.57
CA LEU A 23 -28.58 -17.51 -16.23
C LEU A 23 -28.53 -17.73 -14.72
N LYS A 24 -28.66 -18.99 -14.28
CA LYS A 24 -28.50 -19.36 -12.88
C LYS A 24 -27.13 -20.00 -12.63
N VAL A 25 -26.46 -19.64 -11.55
CA VAL A 25 -25.19 -20.24 -11.17
C VAL A 25 -25.32 -21.75 -10.98
N ALA A 26 -26.41 -22.21 -10.35
CA ALA A 26 -26.66 -23.63 -10.13
C ALA A 26 -26.66 -24.47 -11.42
N ASP A 27 -27.14 -23.91 -12.53
CA ASP A 27 -27.21 -24.61 -13.82
C ASP A 27 -25.85 -24.66 -14.54
N ARG A 28 -24.90 -23.79 -14.13
CA ARG A 28 -23.58 -23.60 -14.78
C ARG A 28 -22.41 -23.85 -13.82
N ILE A 29 -22.68 -24.37 -12.63
CA ILE A 29 -21.66 -24.52 -11.59
C ILE A 29 -20.46 -25.33 -12.07
N ASN A 30 -20.69 -26.41 -12.82
CA ASN A 30 -19.62 -27.28 -13.32
C ASN A 30 -18.77 -26.65 -14.42
N ASP A 31 -19.28 -25.62 -15.09
CA ASP A 31 -18.52 -24.86 -16.09
C ASP A 31 -17.72 -23.70 -15.47
N LEU A 32 -18.15 -23.23 -14.31
CA LEU A 32 -17.61 -22.04 -13.66
C LEU A 32 -16.65 -22.37 -12.54
N LYS A 33 -16.94 -23.42 -11.79
CA LYS A 33 -16.13 -23.83 -10.63
C LYS A 33 -15.05 -24.80 -11.06
N VAL A 34 -13.83 -24.50 -10.66
CA VAL A 34 -12.69 -25.42 -10.78
C VAL A 34 -12.19 -25.77 -9.38
N ASP A 35 -11.85 -27.03 -9.16
CA ASP A 35 -11.36 -27.52 -7.85
C ASP A 35 -9.84 -27.33 -7.70
N ILE A 36 -9.16 -27.10 -8.82
CA ILE A 36 -7.71 -26.89 -8.84
C ILE A 36 -7.45 -25.44 -9.25
N PRO A 37 -6.66 -24.68 -8.48
CA PRO A 37 -6.28 -23.32 -8.85
C PRO A 37 -5.60 -23.26 -10.22
N PHE A 38 -5.84 -22.20 -10.97
CA PHE A 38 -5.09 -21.95 -12.20
C PHE A 38 -3.59 -21.87 -11.92
N PRO A 39 -2.73 -22.30 -12.87
CA PRO A 39 -1.29 -22.13 -12.72
C PRO A 39 -0.94 -20.66 -12.45
N MET A 40 -0.22 -20.44 -11.38
CA MET A 40 0.20 -19.12 -10.94
C MET A 40 1.60 -19.20 -10.31
N ALA A 41 2.28 -18.07 -10.19
CA ALA A 41 3.52 -17.99 -9.44
C ALA A 41 3.31 -18.45 -7.99
N GLU A 42 4.33 -18.99 -7.38
CA GLU A 42 4.29 -19.37 -5.96
C GLU A 42 3.99 -18.14 -5.09
N VAL A 43 3.00 -18.28 -4.23
CA VAL A 43 2.62 -17.27 -3.24
C VAL A 43 2.53 -17.90 -1.86
N THR A 44 2.92 -17.17 -0.84
CA THR A 44 2.75 -17.62 0.54
C THR A 44 1.28 -17.46 0.94
N ILE A 45 0.62 -18.59 1.18
CA ILE A 45 -0.76 -18.62 1.67
C ILE A 45 -0.73 -18.61 3.19
N MET A 46 -1.51 -17.74 3.80
CA MET A 46 -1.61 -17.58 5.25
C MET A 46 -3.06 -17.69 5.69
N ASP A 47 -3.27 -18.19 6.92
CA ASP A 47 -4.57 -18.04 7.59
C ASP A 47 -4.92 -16.57 7.77
N THR A 48 -6.21 -16.26 7.83
CA THR A 48 -6.72 -14.87 7.87
C THR A 48 -6.09 -14.04 8.99
N ASP A 49 -5.97 -14.61 10.19
CA ASP A 49 -5.39 -13.89 11.34
C ASP A 49 -3.91 -13.61 11.14
N LYS A 50 -3.16 -14.60 10.63
CA LYS A 50 -1.74 -14.41 10.29
C LYS A 50 -1.54 -13.42 9.16
N ALA A 51 -2.42 -13.43 8.15
CA ALA A 51 -2.38 -12.47 7.06
C ALA A 51 -2.65 -11.05 7.55
N TYR A 52 -3.60 -10.88 8.48
CA TYR A 52 -3.85 -9.59 9.13
C TYR A 52 -2.61 -9.07 9.85
N ASP A 53 -2.02 -9.88 10.72
CA ASP A 53 -0.81 -9.51 11.46
C ASP A 53 0.36 -9.20 10.53
N TYR A 54 0.52 -10.00 9.47
CA TYR A 54 1.55 -9.76 8.47
C TYR A 54 1.37 -8.40 7.77
N VAL A 55 0.15 -8.07 7.34
CA VAL A 55 -0.17 -6.79 6.70
C VAL A 55 0.06 -5.62 7.65
N ILE A 56 -0.41 -5.71 8.90
CA ILE A 56 -0.20 -4.65 9.90
C ILE A 56 1.28 -4.36 10.12
N ASN A 57 2.11 -5.38 10.13
CA ASN A 57 3.54 -5.24 10.40
C ASN A 57 4.37 -4.85 9.18
N ASN A 58 3.96 -5.24 7.97
CA ASN A 58 4.80 -5.16 6.79
C ASN A 58 4.26 -4.27 5.66
N ALA A 59 2.98 -3.88 5.67
CA ALA A 59 2.43 -3.04 4.61
C ALA A 59 2.84 -1.57 4.78
N GLY A 60 2.94 -0.88 3.64
CA GLY A 60 3.31 0.53 3.56
C GLY A 60 4.82 0.77 3.67
N ALA A 61 5.22 2.02 3.86
CA ALA A 61 6.62 2.43 4.04
C ALA A 61 7.12 2.01 5.43
N THR A 62 7.69 0.80 5.53
CA THR A 62 8.15 0.21 6.80
C THR A 62 9.65 0.27 6.99
N ARG A 63 10.42 0.47 5.93
CA ARG A 63 11.89 0.46 5.96
C ARG A 63 12.48 1.81 5.55
N PRO A 64 13.59 2.22 6.12
CA PRO A 64 14.25 1.66 7.31
C PRO A 64 13.43 1.83 8.58
N ARG A 65 12.33 2.55 8.50
CA ARG A 65 11.31 2.73 9.56
C ARG A 65 9.99 3.15 8.93
N ARG A 66 8.88 2.79 9.55
CA ARG A 66 7.57 3.23 9.10
C ARG A 66 7.45 4.75 9.20
N ASP A 67 7.00 5.40 8.14
CA ASP A 67 6.79 6.84 8.13
C ASP A 67 5.54 7.27 8.94
N ALA A 68 5.36 8.57 9.11
CA ALA A 68 4.27 9.12 9.91
C ALA A 68 2.90 8.90 9.27
N VAL A 69 2.83 8.87 7.93
CA VAL A 69 1.58 8.64 7.18
C VAL A 69 1.11 7.22 7.39
N ASP A 70 1.98 6.24 7.11
CA ASP A 70 1.64 4.83 7.24
C ASP A 70 1.45 4.40 8.70
N THR A 71 2.18 5.02 9.64
CA THR A 71 1.93 4.84 11.08
C THR A 71 0.51 5.27 11.44
N ARG A 72 0.04 6.41 10.95
CA ARG A 72 -1.34 6.88 11.16
C ARG A 72 -2.36 5.94 10.52
N VAL A 73 -2.12 5.53 9.27
CA VAL A 73 -3.01 4.62 8.53
C VAL A 73 -3.13 3.28 9.26
N MET A 74 -2.02 2.65 9.61
CA MET A 74 -2.03 1.37 10.34
C MET A 74 -2.72 1.49 11.69
N LYS A 75 -2.50 2.60 12.40
CA LYS A 75 -3.21 2.85 13.67
C LYS A 75 -4.73 2.96 13.45
N SER A 76 -5.18 3.57 12.36
CA SER A 76 -6.62 3.62 12.04
C SER A 76 -7.19 2.24 11.72
N VAL A 77 -6.43 1.39 11.04
CA VAL A 77 -6.83 -0.02 10.77
C VAL A 77 -6.96 -0.80 12.08
N VAL A 78 -5.93 -0.77 12.93
CA VAL A 78 -5.93 -1.51 14.21
C VAL A 78 -7.04 -1.05 15.15
N THR A 79 -7.31 0.25 15.20
CA THR A 79 -8.32 0.79 16.11
C THR A 79 -9.73 0.81 15.53
N GLY A 80 -9.89 0.60 14.23
CA GLY A 80 -11.17 0.76 13.52
C GLY A 80 -11.71 2.19 13.53
N LYS A 81 -10.83 3.19 13.79
CA LYS A 81 -11.24 4.61 13.92
C LYS A 81 -10.39 5.50 13.04
N ALA A 82 -11.04 6.39 12.31
CA ALA A 82 -10.35 7.43 11.56
C ALA A 82 -9.54 8.34 12.52
N ILE A 83 -8.36 8.72 12.09
CA ILE A 83 -7.47 9.63 12.83
C ILE A 83 -7.34 10.91 12.03
N TYR A 84 -7.73 12.02 12.64
CA TYR A 84 -7.72 13.34 12.02
C TYR A 84 -7.37 14.45 13.04
N ALA A 85 -6.97 15.60 12.54
CA ALA A 85 -6.63 16.77 13.35
C ALA A 85 -7.87 17.39 14.00
N LYS A 86 -7.70 18.05 15.15
CA LYS A 86 -8.82 18.69 15.87
C LYS A 86 -9.51 19.78 15.03
N ASP A 87 -8.78 20.42 14.14
CA ASP A 87 -9.24 21.51 13.28
C ASP A 87 -9.39 21.08 11.80
N ALA A 88 -9.55 19.78 11.56
CA ALA A 88 -9.73 19.20 10.22
C ALA A 88 -10.92 19.85 9.44
N ASP A 89 -11.92 20.34 10.16
CA ASP A 89 -13.07 21.03 9.62
C ASP A 89 -12.76 22.37 8.94
N LYS A 90 -11.58 22.96 9.20
CA LYS A 90 -11.09 24.15 8.50
C LYS A 90 -10.62 23.88 7.08
N TYR A 91 -10.29 22.63 6.76
CA TYR A 91 -9.64 22.19 5.53
C TYR A 91 -10.58 21.36 4.64
N LEU A 92 -11.81 21.81 4.50
CA LEU A 92 -12.80 21.09 3.69
C LEU A 92 -12.51 21.22 2.20
N ALA A 93 -12.82 20.16 1.44
CA ALA A 93 -12.64 20.17 0.00
C ALA A 93 -13.33 21.36 -0.65
N VAL A 94 -12.60 22.12 -1.45
CA VAL A 94 -13.12 23.25 -2.22
C VAL A 94 -13.57 22.84 -3.62
N SER A 95 -13.01 21.76 -4.17
CA SER A 95 -13.32 21.28 -5.51
C SER A 95 -14.78 20.86 -5.64
N PRO A 96 -15.54 21.41 -6.61
CA PRO A 96 -16.91 20.98 -6.88
C PRO A 96 -17.03 19.50 -7.23
N TYR A 97 -16.01 18.93 -7.84
CA TYR A 97 -15.96 17.52 -8.19
C TYR A 97 -15.92 16.62 -6.94
N VAL A 98 -15.09 16.96 -5.96
CA VAL A 98 -15.00 16.24 -4.69
C VAL A 98 -16.28 16.39 -3.90
N LYS A 99 -16.81 17.60 -3.77
CA LYS A 99 -18.05 17.90 -3.05
C LYS A 99 -19.27 17.10 -3.55
N ARG A 100 -19.31 16.75 -4.83
CA ARG A 100 -20.41 15.95 -5.38
C ARG A 100 -20.30 14.47 -5.06
N ARG A 101 -19.13 13.98 -4.68
CA ARG A 101 -18.84 12.56 -4.52
C ARG A 101 -18.58 12.13 -3.08
N LEU A 102 -18.11 13.06 -2.26
CA LEU A 102 -17.76 12.80 -0.88
C LEU A 102 -18.54 13.71 0.07
N PRO A 103 -18.97 13.21 1.22
CA PRO A 103 -19.45 14.06 2.30
C PRO A 103 -18.39 15.10 2.67
N VAL A 104 -18.83 16.30 3.08
CA VAL A 104 -17.90 17.38 3.48
C VAL A 104 -17.01 16.99 4.66
N ASP A 105 -17.46 16.07 5.49
CA ASP A 105 -16.76 15.54 6.65
C ASP A 105 -16.18 14.14 6.42
N SER A 106 -15.85 13.81 5.16
CA SER A 106 -15.30 12.51 4.75
C SER A 106 -14.04 12.09 5.54
N TYR A 107 -13.28 13.06 6.05
CA TYR A 107 -12.11 12.80 6.92
C TYR A 107 -12.49 12.04 8.20
N LYS A 108 -13.70 12.20 8.72
CA LYS A 108 -14.21 11.44 9.89
C LYS A 108 -14.38 9.95 9.60
N TYR A 109 -14.45 9.59 8.32
CA TYR A 109 -14.52 8.21 7.83
C TYR A 109 -13.21 7.73 7.23
N GLY A 110 -12.11 8.48 7.42
CA GLY A 110 -10.77 8.14 6.96
C GLY A 110 -10.44 8.56 5.54
N ILE A 111 -11.35 9.25 4.84
CA ILE A 111 -11.14 9.76 3.48
C ILE A 111 -10.76 11.23 3.55
N ILE A 112 -9.47 11.53 3.48
CA ILE A 112 -8.98 12.91 3.51
C ILE A 112 -9.00 13.54 2.12
N THR A 113 -9.24 14.84 2.06
CA THR A 113 -9.24 15.64 0.84
C THR A 113 -8.20 16.77 0.88
N ASP A 114 -7.57 16.94 2.02
CA ASP A 114 -6.46 17.87 2.26
C ASP A 114 -5.51 17.28 3.32
N PRO A 115 -4.19 17.34 3.13
CA PRO A 115 -3.23 16.84 4.11
C PRO A 115 -3.39 17.47 5.50
N MET A 116 -3.83 18.73 5.59
CA MET A 116 -4.03 19.41 6.86
C MET A 116 -5.12 18.80 7.73
N GLN A 117 -6.06 18.05 7.13
CA GLN A 117 -7.07 17.29 7.88
C GLN A 117 -6.47 16.22 8.79
N VAL A 118 -5.22 15.83 8.55
CA VAL A 118 -4.47 14.85 9.36
C VAL A 118 -3.19 15.42 9.96
N GLY A 119 -3.07 16.75 10.02
CA GLY A 119 -1.93 17.43 10.62
C GLY A 119 -0.84 17.90 9.65
N GLY A 120 -1.13 17.87 8.34
CA GLY A 120 -0.22 18.31 7.29
C GLY A 120 0.67 17.20 6.74
N LEU A 121 1.60 17.59 5.88
CA LEU A 121 2.64 16.69 5.39
C LEU A 121 3.66 16.42 6.50
N PRO A 122 4.18 15.20 6.59
CA PRO A 122 5.20 14.90 7.61
C PRO A 122 6.48 15.67 7.33
N GLU A 123 7.04 16.22 8.38
CA GLU A 123 8.38 16.83 8.33
C GLU A 123 9.44 15.75 8.62
N TYR A 124 10.32 15.53 7.67
CA TYR A 124 11.47 14.65 7.85
C TYR A 124 12.60 15.42 8.49
N LYS A 125 12.96 15.03 9.72
CA LYS A 125 14.06 15.65 10.48
C LYS A 125 15.33 14.82 10.29
N GLY A 126 16.40 15.49 9.98
CA GLY A 126 17.73 14.91 9.82
C GLY A 126 18.48 15.58 8.68
N LYS A 127 19.79 15.37 8.65
CA LYS A 127 20.59 15.78 7.50
C LYS A 127 20.50 14.66 6.45
N PRO A 128 20.24 14.99 5.18
CA PRO A 128 20.37 14.01 4.11
C PRO A 128 21.82 13.47 4.07
N ARG A 129 21.97 12.21 3.66
CA ARG A 129 23.29 11.68 3.36
C ARG A 129 23.87 12.46 2.19
N LYS A 130 25.20 12.60 2.17
CA LYS A 130 25.88 13.30 1.08
C LYS A 130 25.77 12.46 -0.19
N ASP A 131 25.29 13.06 -1.25
CA ASP A 131 25.19 12.55 -2.60
C ASP A 131 25.76 13.64 -3.51
N SER A 132 26.98 13.42 -4.01
CA SER A 132 27.77 14.48 -4.66
C SER A 132 27.37 14.74 -6.11
N ASP A 133 26.88 13.73 -6.81
CA ASP A 133 26.47 13.79 -8.22
C ASP A 133 24.94 13.79 -8.41
N ASN A 134 24.18 13.65 -7.31
CA ASN A 134 22.72 13.67 -7.27
C ASN A 134 22.06 12.56 -8.10
N ASP A 135 22.62 11.36 -8.07
CA ASP A 135 22.05 10.21 -8.75
C ASP A 135 21.09 9.38 -7.88
N GLY A 136 20.99 9.72 -6.59
CA GLY A 136 20.11 9.08 -5.60
C GLY A 136 20.82 8.06 -4.72
N ILE A 137 22.11 7.80 -4.94
CA ILE A 137 22.96 6.92 -4.12
C ILE A 137 23.92 7.77 -3.29
N PRO A 138 24.02 7.57 -1.97
CA PRO A 138 24.94 8.35 -1.15
C PRO A 138 26.40 7.98 -1.37
N ASP A 139 27.30 8.99 -1.36
CA ASP A 139 28.74 8.87 -1.54
C ASP A 139 29.40 7.75 -0.75
N ASP A 140 28.98 7.52 0.48
CA ASP A 140 29.57 6.52 1.38
C ASP A 140 29.16 5.10 0.99
N TRP A 141 27.93 4.94 0.49
CA TRP A 141 27.46 3.67 -0.03
C TRP A 141 28.15 3.32 -1.36
N GLU A 142 28.26 4.28 -2.27
CA GLU A 142 28.97 4.13 -3.55
C GLU A 142 30.40 3.68 -3.35
N LYS A 143 31.14 4.38 -2.49
CA LYS A 143 32.54 4.01 -2.16
C LYS A 143 32.67 2.57 -1.62
N LYS A 144 31.69 2.15 -0.80
CA LYS A 144 31.65 0.78 -0.27
C LYS A 144 31.47 -0.26 -1.37
N HIS A 145 30.75 0.10 -2.44
CA HIS A 145 30.42 -0.79 -3.56
C HIS A 145 31.29 -0.56 -4.81
N GLY A 146 32.31 0.28 -4.72
CA GLY A 146 33.23 0.54 -5.82
C GLY A 146 32.70 1.43 -6.94
N LEU A 147 31.64 2.18 -6.65
CA LEU A 147 31.10 3.20 -7.52
C LEU A 147 31.82 4.54 -7.33
N ASN A 148 31.60 5.48 -8.24
CA ASN A 148 32.24 6.79 -8.23
C ASN A 148 31.25 7.87 -7.83
N PRO A 149 31.36 8.49 -6.63
CA PRO A 149 30.46 9.55 -6.14
C PRO A 149 30.44 10.85 -6.95
N ASN A 150 31.02 10.87 -8.12
CA ASN A 150 31.01 12.00 -9.05
C ASN A 150 30.63 11.56 -10.48
N ASP A 151 30.07 10.38 -10.65
CA ASP A 151 29.61 9.85 -11.94
C ASP A 151 28.15 9.39 -11.86
N PRO A 152 27.18 10.30 -12.11
CA PRO A 152 25.76 9.96 -11.95
C PRO A 152 25.27 8.87 -12.93
N SER A 153 26.12 8.43 -13.85
CA SER A 153 25.74 7.39 -14.81
C SER A 153 25.93 5.98 -14.26
N ASP A 154 26.65 5.81 -13.15
CA ASP A 154 26.96 4.47 -12.65
C ASP A 154 25.80 3.88 -11.82
N SER A 155 24.93 4.69 -11.24
CA SER A 155 23.70 4.24 -10.60
C SER A 155 22.81 3.38 -11.51
N ALA A 156 22.81 3.67 -12.81
CA ALA A 156 22.03 2.93 -13.81
C ALA A 156 22.79 1.69 -14.37
N LYS A 157 24.07 1.50 -14.06
CA LYS A 157 24.83 0.32 -14.51
C LYS A 157 24.31 -0.93 -13.81
N ILE A 158 24.25 -2.03 -14.57
CA ILE A 158 23.79 -3.31 -14.05
C ILE A 158 24.90 -3.93 -13.18
N SER A 159 24.55 -4.29 -11.97
CA SER A 159 25.41 -5.00 -11.03
C SER A 159 25.48 -6.51 -11.32
N ASP A 160 26.34 -7.23 -10.62
CA ASP A 160 26.43 -8.69 -10.73
C ASP A 160 25.16 -9.43 -10.32
N SER A 161 24.26 -8.77 -9.57
CA SER A 161 22.95 -9.32 -9.22
C SER A 161 21.90 -9.25 -10.34
N GLY A 162 22.23 -8.56 -11.44
CA GLY A 162 21.30 -8.33 -12.56
C GLY A 162 20.39 -7.11 -12.39
N TYR A 163 20.47 -6.39 -11.27
CA TYR A 163 19.76 -5.14 -11.00
C TYR A 163 20.66 -3.92 -11.20
N ALA A 164 20.09 -2.78 -11.54
CA ALA A 164 20.83 -1.53 -11.56
C ALA A 164 21.31 -1.18 -10.12
N TRP A 165 22.43 -0.46 -10.00
CA TRP A 165 22.98 -0.14 -8.68
C TRP A 165 22.01 0.66 -7.80
N ILE A 166 21.21 1.55 -8.38
CA ILE A 166 20.15 2.26 -7.63
C ILE A 166 19.09 1.30 -7.06
N GLU A 167 18.79 0.21 -7.78
CA GLU A 167 17.85 -0.81 -7.31
C GLU A 167 18.48 -1.68 -6.20
N VAL A 168 19.77 -1.99 -6.32
CA VAL A 168 20.51 -2.70 -5.26
C VAL A 168 20.52 -1.86 -3.98
N TYR A 169 20.81 -0.57 -4.09
CA TYR A 169 20.75 0.36 -2.96
C TYR A 169 19.35 0.43 -2.32
N ALA A 170 18.32 0.58 -3.14
CA ALA A 170 16.94 0.62 -2.66
C ALA A 170 16.52 -0.70 -1.96
N ASN A 171 16.93 -1.83 -2.48
CA ASN A 171 16.66 -3.14 -1.88
C ASN A 171 17.37 -3.31 -0.52
N GLU A 172 18.65 -2.90 -0.41
CA GLU A 172 19.35 -2.91 0.89
C GLU A 172 18.68 -2.03 1.96
N LEU A 173 18.04 -0.92 1.56
CA LEU A 173 17.26 -0.11 2.49
C LEU A 173 15.98 -0.81 2.97
N ALA A 174 15.50 -1.80 2.23
CA ALA A 174 14.28 -2.54 2.53
C ALA A 174 14.53 -3.82 3.37
N GLU A 175 15.78 -4.20 3.57
CA GLU A 175 16.19 -5.32 4.45
C GLU A 175 16.34 -4.87 5.90
#